data_9dc7a74114a12a31679eb3f1c86eb817
#
_entry.id   9dc7a74114a12a31679eb3f1c86eb817
#
_cell.length_a   1.000
_cell.length_b   1.000
_cell.length_c   1.000
_cell.angle_alpha   90.00
_cell.angle_beta   90.00
_cell.angle_gamma   90.00
#
_symmetry.space_group_name_H-M   'P 1'
#
loop_
_entity.id
_entity.type
_entity.pdbx_description
1 polymer ?
#
loop_
_entity_poly.entity_id
_entity_poly.type
_entity_poly.pdbx_seq_one_letter_code
_entity_poly.pdbx_strand_id
1 'polypeptide(L)'
;MRGFTYVELLLSLMVVIFITMSLPQVMTFFQKIDLAEDNYDFDIFLIDIYDVYKNSESIEVEGANRLTFKTDQKEVTYHYTNGRLIKSINQEGYVTMMYHIDSVTITSSKQVVSLKIKGLVDETLLFKK
;
A
#
# COMPACT_ATOMS: atom_id res chain seq x y z
N MET A 1 49.15 -6.77 34.94
CA MET A 1 48.06 -5.90 34.47
C MET A 1 48.64 -4.85 33.55
N ARG A 2 48.26 -4.86 32.29
CA ARG A 2 48.62 -3.77 31.36
C ARG A 2 47.61 -2.67 31.54
N GLY A 3 48.04 -1.50 32.06
CA GLY A 3 47.18 -0.32 32.13
C GLY A 3 46.87 0.21 30.75
N PHE A 4 45.67 0.73 30.58
CA PHE A 4 45.25 1.44 29.36
C PHE A 4 46.23 2.61 29.14
N THR A 5 46.74 2.69 27.94
CA THR A 5 47.59 3.83 27.57
C THR A 5 46.71 5.05 27.27
N TYR A 6 47.25 6.27 27.54
CA TYR A 6 46.52 7.52 27.24
C TYR A 6 46.07 7.58 25.77
N VAL A 7 46.85 7.02 24.85
CA VAL A 7 46.54 6.94 23.41
C VAL A 7 45.34 6.03 23.15
N GLU A 8 45.23 4.88 23.80
CA GLU A 8 44.07 3.98 23.68
C GLU A 8 42.81 4.64 24.20
N LEU A 9 42.89 5.41 25.26
CA LEU A 9 41.75 6.16 25.81
C LEU A 9 41.28 7.25 24.84
N LEU A 10 42.20 8.00 24.22
CA LEU A 10 41.87 9.00 23.19
C LEU A 10 41.24 8.37 21.95
N LEU A 11 41.77 7.23 21.53
CA LEU A 11 41.26 6.50 20.36
C LEU A 11 39.86 5.97 20.60
N SER A 12 39.61 5.41 21.77
CA SER A 12 38.28 4.95 22.19
C SER A 12 37.27 6.09 22.25
N LEU A 13 37.67 7.25 22.80
CA LEU A 13 36.83 8.44 22.85
C LEU A 13 36.49 8.96 21.46
N MET A 14 37.44 8.95 20.53
CA MET A 14 37.26 9.34 19.14
C MET A 14 36.22 8.43 18.44
N VAL A 15 36.30 7.12 18.64
CA VAL A 15 35.32 6.15 18.08
C VAL A 15 33.91 6.42 18.63
N VAL A 16 33.78 6.67 19.95
CA VAL A 16 32.47 6.98 20.55
C VAL A 16 31.87 8.26 19.96
N ILE A 17 32.70 9.31 19.75
CA ILE A 17 32.24 10.55 19.12
C ILE A 17 31.74 10.30 17.69
N PHE A 18 32.45 9.52 16.88
CA PHE A 18 32.01 9.18 15.50
C PHE A 18 30.68 8.43 15.49
N ILE A 19 30.51 7.44 16.37
CA ILE A 19 29.25 6.70 16.47
C ILE A 19 28.13 7.65 16.86
N THR A 20 28.34 8.50 17.87
CA THR A 20 27.30 9.43 18.34
C THR A 20 26.93 10.47 17.29
N MET A 21 27.86 10.94 16.46
CA MET A 21 27.60 11.86 15.36
C MET A 21 26.85 11.19 14.19
N SER A 22 27.02 9.87 14.01
CA SER A 22 26.35 9.12 12.94
C SER A 22 24.90 8.73 13.29
N LEU A 23 24.56 8.59 14.57
CA LEU A 23 23.23 8.17 15.01
C LEU A 23 22.08 9.05 14.49
N PRO A 24 22.14 10.39 14.52
CA PRO A 24 21.06 11.23 14.00
C PRO A 24 20.80 11.02 12.49
N GLN A 25 21.86 10.76 11.73
CA GLN A 25 21.73 10.52 10.27
C GLN A 25 21.04 9.19 9.99
N VAL A 26 21.38 8.17 10.75
CA VAL A 26 20.73 6.84 10.67
C VAL A 26 19.25 6.94 11.07
N MET A 27 18.93 7.64 12.16
CA MET A 27 17.55 7.86 12.59
C MET A 27 16.72 8.61 11.54
N THR A 28 17.29 9.63 10.89
CA THR A 28 16.62 10.37 9.81
C THR A 28 16.36 9.48 8.59
N PHE A 29 17.27 8.55 8.30
CA PHE A 29 17.08 7.58 7.22
C PHE A 29 15.90 6.64 7.52
N PHE A 30 15.81 6.10 8.74
CA PHE A 30 14.68 5.26 9.15
C PHE A 30 13.35 6.01 9.15
N GLN A 31 13.31 7.27 9.59
CA GLN A 31 12.10 8.09 9.52
C GLN A 31 11.62 8.33 8.08
N LYS A 32 12.54 8.43 7.12
CA LYS A 32 12.17 8.55 5.70
C LYS A 32 11.62 7.25 5.12
N ILE A 33 12.04 6.10 5.63
CA ILE A 33 11.47 4.79 5.24
C ILE A 33 10.04 4.66 5.76
N ASP A 34 9.76 5.04 7.01
CA ASP A 34 8.40 5.02 7.58
C ASP A 34 7.41 5.90 6.78
N LEU A 35 7.87 7.03 6.24
CA LEU A 35 7.04 7.90 5.39
C LEU A 35 6.75 7.30 4.00
N ALA A 36 7.49 6.29 3.59
CA ALA A 36 7.23 5.55 2.34
C ALA A 36 6.26 4.37 2.53
N GLU A 37 5.97 3.96 3.77
CA GLU A 37 5.01 2.88 4.06
C GLU A 37 3.57 3.22 3.65
N ASP A 38 3.21 4.51 3.60
CA ASP A 38 1.85 4.94 3.25
C ASP A 38 1.41 4.56 1.81
N ASN A 39 2.34 4.15 0.95
CA ASN A 39 2.04 3.77 -0.44
C ASN A 39 2.10 2.26 -0.70
N TYR A 40 2.64 1.45 0.20
CA TYR A 40 2.72 -0.01 -0.01
C TYR A 40 1.36 -0.68 -0.14
N ASP A 41 0.38 -0.24 0.63
CA ASP A 41 -0.99 -0.76 0.56
C ASP A 41 -1.58 -0.53 -0.84
N PHE A 42 -1.30 0.62 -1.45
CA PHE A 42 -1.75 0.94 -2.80
C PHE A 42 -1.04 0.07 -3.85
N ASP A 43 0.26 -0.12 -3.74
CA ASP A 43 1.03 -0.96 -4.67
C ASP A 43 0.57 -2.42 -4.60
N ILE A 44 0.36 -2.95 -3.40
CA ILE A 44 -0.18 -4.30 -3.19
C ILE A 44 -1.59 -4.41 -3.77
N PHE A 45 -2.43 -3.40 -3.54
CA PHE A 45 -3.77 -3.35 -4.13
C PHE A 45 -3.73 -3.32 -5.66
N LEU A 46 -2.83 -2.56 -6.27
CA LEU A 46 -2.65 -2.52 -7.72
C LEU A 46 -2.29 -3.89 -8.29
N ILE A 47 -1.32 -4.56 -7.69
CA ILE A 47 -0.90 -5.90 -8.12
C ILE A 47 -2.08 -6.87 -8.02
N ASP A 48 -2.79 -6.86 -6.91
CA ASP A 48 -3.93 -7.74 -6.66
C ASP A 48 -5.09 -7.50 -7.64
N ILE A 49 -5.50 -6.25 -7.82
CA ILE A 49 -6.64 -5.94 -8.69
C ILE A 49 -6.33 -6.20 -10.16
N TYR A 50 -5.09 -5.94 -10.62
CA TYR A 50 -4.70 -6.26 -11.99
C TYR A 50 -4.56 -7.75 -12.24
N ASP A 51 -4.12 -8.54 -11.26
CA ASP A 51 -4.11 -10.00 -11.36
C ASP A 51 -5.53 -10.55 -11.45
N VAL A 52 -6.43 -10.06 -10.62
CA VAL A 52 -7.86 -10.43 -10.67
C VAL A 52 -8.48 -10.03 -12.00
N TYR A 53 -8.23 -8.81 -12.47
CA TYR A 53 -8.71 -8.31 -13.76
C TYR A 53 -8.25 -9.17 -14.94
N LYS A 54 -6.95 -9.49 -14.97
CA LYS A 54 -6.36 -10.31 -16.05
C LYS A 54 -7.00 -11.69 -16.16
N ASN A 55 -7.42 -12.25 -15.03
CA ASN A 55 -8.04 -13.58 -14.96
C ASN A 55 -9.57 -13.54 -15.00
N SER A 56 -10.19 -12.36 -15.10
CA SER A 56 -11.63 -12.20 -15.11
C SER A 56 -12.20 -12.29 -16.53
N GLU A 57 -13.41 -12.81 -16.63
CA GLU A 57 -14.18 -12.91 -17.88
C GLU A 57 -15.16 -11.75 -18.07
N SER A 58 -15.64 -11.21 -16.95
CA SER A 58 -16.56 -10.08 -16.95
C SER A 58 -16.39 -9.18 -15.74
N ILE A 59 -16.79 -7.92 -15.93
CA ILE A 59 -16.73 -6.88 -14.91
C ILE A 59 -18.14 -6.34 -14.71
N GLU A 60 -18.60 -6.36 -13.45
CA GLU A 60 -19.88 -5.78 -13.06
C GLU A 60 -19.66 -4.64 -12.08
N VAL A 61 -20.47 -3.61 -12.20
CA VAL A 61 -20.45 -2.45 -11.31
C VAL A 61 -21.81 -2.32 -10.65
N GLU A 62 -21.83 -2.36 -9.33
CA GLU A 62 -23.04 -2.15 -8.53
C GLU A 62 -22.94 -0.82 -7.77
N GLY A 63 -23.70 0.16 -8.21
CA GLY A 63 -23.64 1.51 -7.64
C GLY A 63 -22.32 2.21 -7.99
N ALA A 64 -21.92 3.16 -7.12
CA ALA A 64 -20.71 3.96 -7.32
C ALA A 64 -19.50 3.47 -6.50
N ASN A 65 -19.68 2.44 -5.69
CA ASN A 65 -18.69 2.02 -4.68
C ASN A 65 -18.39 0.52 -4.65
N ARG A 66 -18.95 -0.26 -5.57
CA ARG A 66 -18.73 -1.70 -5.65
C ARG A 66 -18.36 -2.13 -7.06
N LEU A 67 -17.27 -2.87 -7.17
CA LEU A 67 -16.73 -3.41 -8.41
C LEU A 67 -16.53 -4.92 -8.27
N THR A 68 -17.15 -5.72 -9.14
CA THR A 68 -17.07 -7.18 -9.11
C THR A 68 -16.44 -7.71 -10.38
N PHE A 69 -15.42 -8.53 -10.23
CA PHE A 69 -14.78 -9.29 -11.29
C PHE A 69 -15.26 -10.75 -11.21
N LYS A 70 -15.78 -11.27 -12.30
CA LYS A 70 -16.24 -12.66 -12.38
C LYS A 70 -15.25 -13.51 -13.17
N THR A 71 -14.91 -14.65 -12.59
CA THR A 71 -14.16 -15.73 -13.24
C THR A 71 -15.01 -17.00 -13.25
N ASP A 72 -14.62 -18.03 -13.99
CA ASP A 72 -15.33 -19.32 -14.06
C ASP A 72 -15.63 -19.95 -12.69
N GLN A 73 -14.81 -19.69 -11.70
CA GLN A 73 -14.86 -20.39 -10.40
C GLN A 73 -15.17 -19.47 -9.21
N LYS A 74 -15.02 -18.16 -9.35
CA LYS A 74 -15.16 -17.22 -8.23
C LYS A 74 -15.56 -15.82 -8.67
N GLU A 75 -16.22 -15.12 -7.77
CA GLU A 75 -16.48 -13.69 -7.85
C GLU A 75 -15.57 -12.96 -6.87
N VAL A 76 -14.83 -11.97 -7.35
CA VAL A 76 -14.01 -11.10 -6.52
C VAL A 76 -14.60 -9.71 -6.52
N THR A 77 -15.01 -9.23 -5.36
CA THR A 77 -15.65 -7.93 -5.21
C THR A 77 -14.78 -6.99 -4.39
N TYR A 78 -14.56 -5.80 -4.93
CA TYR A 78 -13.95 -4.67 -4.21
C TYR A 78 -15.04 -3.67 -3.89
N HIS A 79 -15.18 -3.29 -2.63
CA HIS A 79 -16.13 -2.27 -2.25
C HIS A 79 -15.56 -1.30 -1.22
N TYR A 80 -16.01 -0.05 -1.31
CA TYR A 80 -15.65 1.02 -0.41
C TYR A 80 -16.67 1.14 0.71
N THR A 81 -16.18 1.17 1.94
CA THR A 81 -17.01 1.42 3.12
C THR A 81 -16.18 2.04 4.25
N ASN A 82 -16.70 3.08 4.88
CA ASN A 82 -16.11 3.72 6.07
C ASN A 82 -14.60 4.03 5.94
N GLY A 83 -14.18 4.63 4.83
CA GLY A 83 -12.79 4.99 4.62
C GLY A 83 -11.84 3.83 4.30
N ARG A 84 -12.39 2.67 3.95
CA ARG A 84 -11.63 1.45 3.64
C ARG A 84 -12.08 0.84 2.32
N LEU A 85 -11.12 0.31 1.57
CA LEU A 85 -11.38 -0.53 0.41
C LEU A 85 -11.23 -1.99 0.82
N ILE A 86 -12.30 -2.76 0.67
CA ILE A 86 -12.42 -4.13 1.13
C ILE A 86 -12.58 -5.06 -0.07
N LYS A 87 -11.84 -6.17 -0.07
CA LYS A 87 -11.97 -7.27 -1.02
C LYS A 87 -12.76 -8.40 -0.38
N SER A 88 -13.68 -8.99 -1.14
CA SER A 88 -14.36 -10.25 -0.78
C SER A 88 -14.32 -11.23 -1.94
N ILE A 89 -14.33 -12.52 -1.63
CA ILE A 89 -14.37 -13.60 -2.61
C ILE A 89 -15.66 -14.37 -2.38
N ASN A 90 -16.49 -14.53 -3.44
CA ASN A 90 -17.80 -15.19 -3.37
C ASN A 90 -18.70 -14.61 -2.26
N GLN A 91 -18.59 -13.31 -1.99
CA GLN A 91 -19.27 -12.59 -0.91
C GLN A 91 -18.96 -13.10 0.50
N GLU A 92 -17.91 -13.89 0.63
CA GLU A 92 -17.39 -14.40 1.89
C GLU A 92 -15.93 -13.97 2.07
N GLY A 93 -15.46 -13.90 3.32
CA GLY A 93 -14.06 -13.57 3.64
C GLY A 93 -13.68 -12.14 3.25
N TYR A 94 -13.72 -11.22 4.20
CA TYR A 94 -13.43 -9.80 3.99
C TYR A 94 -11.98 -9.50 4.34
N VAL A 95 -11.25 -8.93 3.37
CA VAL A 95 -9.88 -8.45 3.54
C VAL A 95 -9.83 -6.96 3.23
N THR A 96 -9.35 -6.17 4.17
CA THR A 96 -9.12 -4.74 3.92
C THR A 96 -7.84 -4.58 3.12
N MET A 97 -7.96 -3.98 1.93
CA MET A 97 -6.84 -3.74 1.01
C MET A 97 -6.18 -2.38 1.28
N MET A 98 -6.98 -1.37 1.61
CA MET A 98 -6.50 -0.01 1.85
C MET A 98 -7.29 0.67 2.95
N TYR A 99 -6.60 1.52 3.70
CA TYR A 99 -7.15 2.40 4.74
C TYR A 99 -7.04 3.87 4.33
N HIS A 100 -7.67 4.75 5.09
CA HIS A 100 -7.59 6.21 4.95
C HIS A 100 -7.97 6.71 3.54
N ILE A 101 -9.03 6.14 2.98
CA ILE A 101 -9.59 6.55 1.69
C ILE A 101 -10.75 7.53 1.96
N ASP A 102 -10.69 8.71 1.33
CA ASP A 102 -11.73 9.72 1.47
C ASP A 102 -12.96 9.38 0.64
N SER A 103 -12.74 8.94 -0.60
CA SER A 103 -13.82 8.55 -1.50
C SER A 103 -13.35 7.60 -2.59
N VAL A 104 -14.27 6.76 -3.04
CA VAL A 104 -14.12 5.92 -4.23
C VAL A 104 -15.32 6.19 -5.15
N THR A 105 -15.04 6.39 -6.42
CA THR A 105 -16.06 6.57 -7.44
C THR A 105 -15.81 5.59 -8.57
N ILE A 106 -16.80 4.75 -8.87
CA ILE A 106 -16.74 3.79 -9.96
C ILE A 106 -17.71 4.24 -11.04
N THR A 107 -17.19 4.40 -12.26
CA THR A 107 -17.98 4.79 -13.43
C THR A 107 -17.87 3.71 -14.47
N SER A 108 -19.01 3.26 -15.00
CA SER A 108 -19.06 2.24 -16.05
C SER A 108 -19.56 2.85 -17.34
N SER A 109 -18.80 2.68 -18.41
CA SER A 109 -19.21 2.94 -19.78
C SER A 109 -19.38 1.64 -20.57
N LYS A 110 -19.75 1.74 -21.85
CA LYS A 110 -19.96 0.55 -22.70
C LYS A 110 -18.71 -0.34 -22.86
N GLN A 111 -17.52 0.25 -22.78
CA GLN A 111 -16.25 -0.44 -23.05
C GLN A 111 -15.24 -0.36 -21.91
N VAL A 112 -15.42 0.54 -20.96
CA VAL A 112 -14.43 0.84 -19.93
C VAL A 112 -15.10 1.06 -18.59
N VAL A 113 -14.51 0.50 -17.55
CA VAL A 113 -14.82 0.80 -16.14
C VAL A 113 -13.69 1.64 -15.57
N SER A 114 -14.05 2.77 -14.98
CA SER A 114 -13.10 3.67 -14.30
C SER A 114 -13.30 3.59 -12.79
N LEU A 115 -12.24 3.29 -12.07
CA LEU A 115 -12.18 3.29 -10.61
C LEU A 115 -11.31 4.46 -10.17
N LYS A 116 -11.92 5.47 -9.58
CA LYS A 116 -11.24 6.65 -9.04
C LYS A 116 -11.17 6.56 -7.52
N ILE A 117 -9.95 6.59 -7.00
CA ILE A 117 -9.66 6.57 -5.56
C ILE A 117 -9.11 7.94 -5.17
N LYS A 118 -9.65 8.51 -4.09
CA LYS A 118 -9.15 9.72 -3.46
C LYS A 118 -8.86 9.48 -1.99
N GLY A 119 -7.76 10.03 -1.50
CA GLY A 119 -7.31 9.93 -0.12
C GLY A 119 -5.81 10.16 -0.01
N LEU A 120 -5.09 9.24 0.62
CA LEU A 120 -3.62 9.25 0.65
C LEU A 120 -3.01 9.16 -0.76
N VAL A 121 -3.73 8.54 -1.69
CA VAL A 121 -3.37 8.43 -3.10
C VAL A 121 -4.55 8.90 -3.95
N ASP A 122 -4.30 9.77 -4.92
CA ASP A 122 -5.29 10.22 -5.90
C ASP A 122 -4.99 9.55 -7.24
N GLU A 123 -5.65 8.43 -7.49
CA GLU A 123 -5.39 7.63 -8.69
C GLU A 123 -6.68 7.20 -9.39
N THR A 124 -6.59 6.98 -10.69
CA THR A 124 -7.69 6.50 -11.51
C THR A 124 -7.25 5.26 -12.29
N LEU A 125 -7.90 4.14 -12.03
CA LEU A 125 -7.65 2.88 -12.73
C LEU A 125 -8.70 2.67 -13.82
N LEU A 126 -8.27 2.20 -14.98
CA LEU A 126 -9.13 1.92 -16.13
C LEU A 126 -9.09 0.43 -16.47
N PHE A 127 -10.26 -0.18 -16.55
CA PHE A 127 -10.42 -1.57 -16.93
C PHE A 127 -11.28 -1.65 -18.20
N LYS A 128 -10.79 -2.35 -19.20
CA LYS A 128 -11.55 -2.61 -20.43
C LYS A 128 -12.48 -3.80 -20.20
N LYS A 129 -13.75 -3.65 -20.59
CA LYS A 129 -14.75 -4.73 -20.56
C LYS A 129 -14.50 -5.76 -21.63
#